data_5ee2c16412e4cbd73b5c8dbeaf26092f
#
_entry.id   5ee2c16412e4cbd73b5c8dbeaf26092f
#
_cell.length_a   1.000
_cell.length_b   1.000
_cell.length_c   1.000
_cell.angle_alpha   90.00
_cell.angle_beta   90.00
_cell.angle_gamma   90.00
#
_symmetry.space_group_name_H-M   'P 1'
#
loop_
_entity.id
_entity.type
_entity.pdbx_description
1 polymer ?
#
loop_
_entity_poly.entity_id
_entity_poly.type
_entity_poly.pdbx_seq_one_letter_code
_entity_poly.pdbx_strand_id
1 'polypeptide(L)'
;MKIKTLLLGSAAALLVTGGAQAADLSIAESVEYVRVCDAFGVGYWYIPGTDTCIKIGGFVQFDLKFQSAGWEFDDGTNSHSSHWKFVTEAGVNFTAKSMTEYGALVGYVAFKGVADPNGDDDVRLDEAYLSLGHVLFGYTGSVQNTPGGFAPGAYVPDVKTNQVRLSWAAAGFGLHLGIEDPRKRWGTELALAGVPATYSMPDIVGAITVAQGHWDAKITAGWGDLTNGPAGAGGVYGIAAALTAGMDPFKVRVGGAFGTGTTFVGDGLAGKGGAFVNGNSMWTAFISGIWQAAPTMSVAGTFSYSADSTAGVNGTAGGAKLVWTPVSGFEAYAEGKAWKFTGQTNHNWEAKLGVKRSW
;
A
#
# COMPACT_ATOMS: atom_id res chain seq x y z
N MET A 1 25.90 -84.48 -1.55
CA MET A 1 25.57 -83.56 -0.48
C MET A 1 25.07 -82.29 -1.15
N LYS A 2 23.84 -81.84 -0.91
CA LYS A 2 23.18 -80.75 -1.62
C LYS A 2 23.48 -79.42 -0.91
N ILE A 3 24.13 -78.52 -1.59
CA ILE A 3 24.55 -77.14 -1.15
C ILE A 3 23.40 -76.29 -0.49
N LYS A 4 22.16 -76.69 -0.75
CA LYS A 4 20.95 -76.03 -0.21
C LYS A 4 20.76 -76.16 1.32
N THR A 5 21.32 -77.24 1.91
CA THR A 5 21.22 -77.52 3.37
C THR A 5 22.28 -76.75 4.19
N LEU A 6 23.37 -76.33 3.57
CA LEU A 6 24.43 -75.57 4.25
C LEU A 6 24.08 -74.09 4.39
N LEU A 7 23.27 -73.57 3.46
CA LEU A 7 22.86 -72.13 3.48
C LEU A 7 21.72 -71.83 4.46
N LEU A 8 20.91 -72.86 4.83
CA LEU A 8 19.83 -72.68 5.81
C LEU A 8 20.32 -72.76 7.27
N GLY A 9 21.46 -73.43 7.49
CA GLY A 9 22.07 -73.52 8.83
C GLY A 9 22.83 -72.31 9.29
N SER A 10 23.37 -71.48 8.34
CA SER A 10 24.12 -70.29 8.64
C SER A 10 23.23 -69.04 8.86
N ALA A 11 22.01 -69.09 8.32
CA ALA A 11 21.06 -67.97 8.54
C ALA A 11 20.41 -68.00 9.93
N ALA A 12 20.26 -69.20 10.53
CA ALA A 12 19.68 -69.37 11.86
C ALA A 12 20.65 -69.01 13.01
N ALA A 13 21.97 -69.10 12.78
CA ALA A 13 22.97 -68.75 13.78
C ALA A 13 23.24 -67.20 13.93
N LEU A 14 22.84 -66.44 12.94
CA LEU A 14 22.98 -64.97 12.99
C LEU A 14 21.76 -64.27 13.63
N LEU A 15 20.67 -64.96 13.87
CA LEU A 15 19.44 -64.42 14.49
C LEU A 15 19.43 -64.50 16.02
N VAL A 16 20.41 -65.19 16.64
CA VAL A 16 20.43 -65.41 18.10
C VAL A 16 21.37 -64.45 18.84
N THR A 17 22.22 -63.70 18.16
CA THR A 17 23.16 -62.74 18.81
C THR A 17 22.69 -61.28 18.74
N GLY A 18 21.48 -61.01 18.20
CA GLY A 18 20.86 -59.69 18.16
C GLY A 18 19.88 -59.45 19.32
N GLY A 19 20.06 -60.15 20.47
CA GLY A 19 19.24 -59.96 21.65
C GLY A 19 19.62 -58.69 22.42
N ALA A 20 18.71 -57.75 22.41
CA ALA A 20 18.47 -56.71 23.40
C ALA A 20 19.63 -55.77 23.76
N GLN A 21 19.76 -54.69 23.01
CA GLN A 21 19.85 -53.37 23.58
C GLN A 21 18.80 -52.50 22.89
N ALA A 22 17.54 -52.63 23.32
CA ALA A 22 16.63 -51.50 23.29
C ALA A 22 17.23 -50.49 24.27
N ALA A 23 18.22 -49.73 23.82
CA ALA A 23 18.52 -48.43 24.42
C ALA A 23 17.19 -47.68 24.30
N ASP A 24 16.65 -47.33 25.43
CA ASP A 24 15.58 -46.36 25.59
C ASP A 24 16.02 -45.10 24.83
N LEU A 25 15.64 -45.02 23.55
CA LEU A 25 15.75 -43.79 22.79
C LEU A 25 14.80 -42.86 23.53
N SER A 26 15.38 -42.02 24.39
CA SER A 26 14.69 -40.88 24.90
C SER A 26 14.02 -40.26 23.68
N ILE A 27 12.70 -40.32 23.63
CA ILE A 27 11.90 -39.58 22.65
C ILE A 27 12.36 -38.16 22.87
N ALA A 28 13.20 -37.65 21.96
CA ALA A 28 13.54 -36.24 21.93
C ALA A 28 12.18 -35.57 21.84
N GLU A 29 11.76 -34.92 22.94
CA GLU A 29 10.60 -34.05 22.90
C GLU A 29 10.78 -33.21 21.66
N SER A 30 9.76 -33.19 20.82
CA SER A 30 9.74 -32.36 19.62
C SER A 30 9.96 -30.93 20.11
N VAL A 31 11.18 -30.45 19.96
CA VAL A 31 11.51 -29.06 20.31
C VAL A 31 10.66 -28.25 19.34
N GLU A 32 9.59 -27.65 19.84
CA GLU A 32 8.82 -26.67 19.08
C GLU A 32 9.75 -25.49 18.84
N TYR A 33 10.48 -25.52 17.73
CA TYR A 33 11.38 -24.46 17.30
C TYR A 33 10.65 -23.13 17.05
N VAL A 34 9.33 -23.18 16.84
CA VAL A 34 8.47 -22.03 16.60
C VAL A 34 7.22 -22.13 17.47
N ARG A 35 7.16 -21.31 18.51
CA ARG A 35 5.97 -21.19 19.36
C ARG A 35 5.01 -20.18 18.74
N VAL A 36 3.76 -20.57 18.48
CA VAL A 36 2.70 -19.68 17.97
C VAL A 36 2.38 -18.61 19.01
N CYS A 37 2.18 -17.39 18.56
CA CYS A 37 1.81 -16.24 19.38
C CYS A 37 0.36 -15.83 19.08
N ASP A 38 -0.60 -16.36 19.81
CA ASP A 38 -2.03 -16.08 19.61
C ASP A 38 -2.46 -14.69 20.08
N ALA A 39 -1.67 -14.04 20.95
CA ALA A 39 -1.99 -12.74 21.54
C ALA A 39 -2.22 -11.61 20.51
N PHE A 40 -1.61 -11.72 19.34
CA PHE A 40 -1.69 -10.71 18.26
C PHE A 40 -2.35 -11.22 16.98
N GLY A 41 -2.96 -12.40 17.02
CA GLY A 41 -3.70 -12.99 15.91
C GLY A 41 -2.89 -13.94 15.03
N VAL A 42 -3.49 -14.36 13.93
CA VAL A 42 -2.94 -15.42 13.06
C VAL A 42 -1.65 -15.00 12.38
N GLY A 43 -0.69 -15.93 12.32
CA GLY A 43 0.58 -15.79 11.61
C GLY A 43 1.68 -15.12 12.43
N TYR A 44 1.46 -14.86 13.72
CA TYR A 44 2.50 -14.44 14.64
C TYR A 44 3.14 -15.63 15.34
N TRP A 45 4.45 -15.59 15.58
CA TRP A 45 5.21 -16.52 16.41
C TRP A 45 6.17 -15.78 17.32
N TYR A 46 6.51 -16.41 18.46
CA TYR A 46 7.48 -15.84 19.39
C TYR A 46 8.89 -15.87 18.83
N ILE A 47 9.64 -14.80 18.99
CA ILE A 47 11.10 -14.83 18.81
C ILE A 47 11.67 -15.62 19.97
N PRO A 48 12.47 -16.72 19.73
CA PRO A 48 13.00 -17.57 20.78
C PRO A 48 13.74 -16.74 21.87
N GLY A 49 13.39 -17.03 23.13
CA GLY A 49 13.99 -16.35 24.29
C GLY A 49 13.47 -14.95 24.58
N THR A 50 12.37 -14.53 23.94
CA THR A 50 11.75 -13.21 24.16
C THR A 50 10.23 -13.31 24.27
N ASP A 51 9.59 -12.25 24.78
CA ASP A 51 8.13 -12.06 24.78
C ASP A 51 7.64 -11.32 23.53
N THR A 52 8.50 -11.16 22.53
CA THR A 52 8.19 -10.48 21.28
C THR A 52 7.66 -11.47 20.24
N CYS A 53 6.52 -11.13 19.66
CA CYS A 53 5.91 -11.87 18.56
C CYS A 53 6.25 -11.20 17.23
N ILE A 54 6.66 -11.99 16.26
CA ILE A 54 6.98 -11.51 14.90
C ILE A 54 6.04 -12.14 13.88
N LYS A 55 5.69 -11.37 12.85
CA LYS A 55 5.00 -11.83 11.65
C LYS A 55 5.76 -11.36 10.43
N ILE A 56 5.94 -12.24 9.45
CA ILE A 56 6.47 -11.93 8.13
C ILE A 56 5.33 -12.00 7.13
N GLY A 57 5.20 -10.96 6.31
CA GLY A 57 4.30 -10.90 5.19
C GLY A 57 5.02 -10.45 3.94
N GLY A 58 4.37 -10.57 2.79
CA GLY A 58 4.98 -10.12 1.56
C GLY A 58 4.13 -10.38 0.33
N PHE A 59 4.66 -9.99 -0.82
CA PHE A 59 4.05 -10.28 -2.10
C PHE A 59 5.08 -10.30 -3.22
N VAL A 60 4.71 -10.98 -4.31
CA VAL A 60 5.32 -10.85 -5.63
C VAL A 60 4.21 -10.53 -6.61
N GLN A 61 4.43 -9.54 -7.47
CA GLN A 61 3.49 -9.06 -8.47
C GLN A 61 4.21 -8.94 -9.82
N PHE A 62 3.52 -9.36 -10.88
CA PHE A 62 3.98 -9.19 -12.25
C PHE A 62 2.90 -8.47 -13.05
N ASP A 63 3.29 -7.41 -13.73
CA ASP A 63 2.40 -6.56 -14.52
C ASP A 63 2.87 -6.44 -15.96
N LEU A 64 1.93 -6.54 -16.88
CA LEU A 64 2.03 -6.02 -18.24
C LEU A 64 1.29 -4.68 -18.28
N LYS A 65 2.02 -3.60 -18.47
CA LYS A 65 1.50 -2.23 -18.47
C LYS A 65 1.47 -1.66 -19.87
N PHE A 66 0.44 -0.86 -20.17
CA PHE A 66 0.24 -0.13 -21.42
C PHE A 66 -0.09 1.32 -21.10
N GLN A 67 0.36 2.26 -21.92
CA GLN A 67 -0.05 3.67 -21.81
C GLN A 67 0.04 4.43 -23.15
N SER A 68 -0.77 5.48 -23.27
CA SER A 68 -0.86 6.30 -24.47
C SER A 68 0.38 7.18 -24.71
N ALA A 69 1.03 7.62 -23.63
CA ALA A 69 2.19 8.53 -23.71
C ALA A 69 3.49 7.83 -24.15
N GLY A 70 3.54 6.50 -24.05
CA GLY A 70 4.78 5.73 -24.20
C GLY A 70 5.71 5.84 -22.99
N TRP A 71 6.71 4.97 -22.92
CA TRP A 71 7.85 5.07 -22.01
C TRP A 71 9.11 5.25 -22.85
N GLU A 72 9.96 6.16 -22.45
CA GLU A 72 11.29 6.30 -23.03
C GLU A 72 12.25 5.37 -22.30
N PHE A 73 13.05 4.63 -23.09
CA PHE A 73 14.11 3.76 -22.61
C PHE A 73 15.42 4.33 -23.14
N ASP A 74 16.37 4.56 -22.26
CA ASP A 74 17.73 4.97 -22.63
C ASP A 74 18.68 3.85 -22.21
N ASP A 75 19.34 3.20 -23.20
CA ASP A 75 20.35 2.18 -22.97
C ASP A 75 21.78 2.75 -22.93
N GLY A 76 21.90 4.08 -22.86
CA GLY A 76 23.16 4.80 -22.89
C GLY A 76 23.71 5.05 -24.30
N THR A 77 23.08 4.50 -25.33
CA THR A 77 23.48 4.65 -26.73
C THR A 77 22.36 5.18 -27.62
N ASN A 78 21.11 4.79 -27.33
CA ASN A 78 19.93 5.22 -28.07
C ASN A 78 18.72 5.33 -27.17
N SER A 79 17.85 6.33 -27.40
CA SER A 79 16.54 6.43 -26.81
C SER A 79 15.51 5.66 -27.62
N HIS A 80 14.79 4.77 -26.97
CA HIS A 80 13.70 4.01 -27.55
C HIS A 80 12.39 4.38 -26.84
N SER A 81 11.26 4.31 -27.52
CA SER A 81 9.95 4.48 -26.91
C SER A 81 9.10 3.23 -27.09
N SER A 82 8.35 2.88 -26.05
CA SER A 82 7.39 1.78 -26.09
C SER A 82 6.10 2.17 -25.40
N HIS A 83 4.97 1.70 -25.92
CA HIS A 83 3.67 1.87 -25.30
C HIS A 83 3.31 0.73 -24.35
N TRP A 84 4.18 -0.23 -24.14
CA TRP A 84 4.00 -1.34 -23.21
C TRP A 84 5.32 -1.72 -22.53
N LYS A 85 5.23 -2.26 -21.32
CA LYS A 85 6.36 -2.82 -20.58
C LYS A 85 5.92 -3.89 -19.59
N PHE A 86 6.83 -4.80 -19.26
CA PHE A 86 6.70 -5.71 -18.12
C PHE A 86 7.35 -5.08 -16.90
N VAL A 87 6.71 -5.25 -15.74
CA VAL A 87 7.25 -4.82 -14.46
C VAL A 87 7.03 -5.92 -13.43
N THR A 88 8.09 -6.30 -12.73
CA THR A 88 7.99 -7.19 -11.57
C THR A 88 8.22 -6.38 -10.31
N GLU A 89 7.35 -6.56 -9.32
CA GLU A 89 7.44 -5.91 -8.03
C GLU A 89 7.36 -6.96 -6.92
N ALA A 90 8.22 -6.84 -5.93
CA ALA A 90 8.19 -7.69 -4.74
C ALA A 90 8.27 -6.84 -3.48
N GLY A 91 7.57 -7.27 -2.44
CA GLY A 91 7.64 -6.62 -1.14
C GLY A 91 7.74 -7.66 -0.02
N VAL A 92 8.45 -7.29 1.04
CA VAL A 92 8.50 -8.04 2.29
C VAL A 92 8.27 -7.09 3.44
N ASN A 93 7.52 -7.53 4.43
CA ASN A 93 7.32 -6.76 5.66
C ASN A 93 7.49 -7.63 6.90
N PHE A 94 7.92 -6.99 7.97
CA PHE A 94 8.11 -7.57 9.28
C PHE A 94 7.31 -6.75 10.29
N THR A 95 6.55 -7.43 11.14
CA THR A 95 5.82 -6.79 12.24
C THR A 95 6.26 -7.45 13.54
N ALA A 96 6.91 -6.72 14.42
CA ALA A 96 7.25 -7.16 15.76
C ALA A 96 6.29 -6.53 16.77
N LYS A 97 5.74 -7.32 17.71
CA LYS A 97 4.79 -6.85 18.73
C LYS A 97 5.09 -7.44 20.09
N SER A 98 4.99 -6.61 21.11
CA SER A 98 4.96 -7.04 22.53
C SER A 98 3.93 -6.22 23.30
N MET A 99 3.39 -6.79 24.38
CA MET A 99 2.49 -6.05 25.28
C MET A 99 3.29 -5.33 26.35
N THR A 100 2.90 -4.10 26.63
CA THR A 100 3.48 -3.28 27.71
C THR A 100 2.36 -2.69 28.57
N GLU A 101 2.71 -2.10 29.71
CA GLU A 101 1.76 -1.36 30.55
C GLU A 101 1.13 -0.14 29.85
N TYR A 102 1.79 0.38 28.81
CA TYR A 102 1.31 1.51 27.98
C TYR A 102 0.53 1.07 26.74
N GLY A 103 0.26 -0.23 26.59
CA GLY A 103 -0.36 -0.84 25.42
C GLY A 103 0.62 -1.61 24.55
N ALA A 104 0.19 -1.96 23.36
CA ALA A 104 1.04 -2.70 22.42
C ALA A 104 2.23 -1.83 21.95
N LEU A 105 3.45 -2.35 22.07
CA LEU A 105 4.64 -1.85 21.42
C LEU A 105 4.77 -2.56 20.07
N VAL A 106 4.78 -1.81 18.98
CA VAL A 106 4.84 -2.34 17.61
C VAL A 106 6.06 -1.76 16.90
N GLY A 107 6.86 -2.62 16.28
CA GLY A 107 7.82 -2.25 15.25
C GLY A 107 7.36 -2.80 13.91
N TYR A 108 7.30 -1.97 12.90
CA TYR A 108 6.94 -2.36 11.54
C TYR A 108 7.99 -1.86 10.55
N VAL A 109 8.38 -2.73 9.62
CA VAL A 109 9.23 -2.35 8.50
C VAL A 109 8.79 -3.09 7.24
N ALA A 110 8.72 -2.38 6.13
CA ALA A 110 8.43 -2.93 4.81
C ALA A 110 9.47 -2.44 3.80
N PHE A 111 9.98 -3.37 3.02
CA PHE A 111 10.83 -3.11 1.86
C PHE A 111 10.09 -3.49 0.59
N LYS A 112 10.37 -2.76 -0.48
CA LYS A 112 9.80 -2.97 -1.79
C LYS A 112 10.87 -2.86 -2.85
N GLY A 113 10.92 -3.83 -3.74
CA GLY A 113 11.80 -3.84 -4.91
C GLY A 113 11.00 -3.88 -6.18
N VAL A 114 11.48 -3.19 -7.20
CA VAL A 114 10.88 -3.12 -8.53
C VAL A 114 11.95 -3.46 -9.54
N ALA A 115 11.65 -4.36 -10.47
CA ALA A 115 12.41 -4.59 -11.69
C ALA A 115 11.61 -3.96 -12.85
N ASP A 116 12.07 -2.81 -13.30
CA ASP A 116 11.45 -2.03 -14.38
C ASP A 116 12.47 -1.84 -15.51
N PRO A 117 12.14 -2.20 -16.76
CA PRO A 117 13.06 -2.05 -17.89
C PRO A 117 13.47 -0.61 -18.21
N ASN A 118 12.84 0.39 -17.59
CA ASN A 118 13.25 1.79 -17.71
C ASN A 118 14.43 2.17 -16.79
N GLY A 119 15.08 1.21 -16.11
CA GLY A 119 16.20 1.47 -15.23
C GLY A 119 15.81 1.96 -13.83
N ASP A 120 14.52 1.95 -13.49
CA ASP A 120 14.01 2.24 -12.15
C ASP A 120 14.10 1.00 -11.24
N ASP A 121 15.14 0.18 -11.43
CA ASP A 121 15.44 -0.96 -10.56
C ASP A 121 15.84 -0.44 -9.18
N ASP A 122 14.92 -0.51 -8.24
CA ASP A 122 15.07 0.11 -6.94
C ASP A 122 14.59 -0.84 -5.82
N VAL A 123 15.38 -0.92 -4.78
CA VAL A 123 14.98 -1.53 -3.50
C VAL A 123 14.93 -0.44 -2.45
N ARG A 124 13.74 -0.12 -1.99
CA ARG A 124 13.52 0.99 -1.07
C ARG A 124 12.77 0.60 0.19
N LEU A 125 12.95 1.41 1.22
CA LEU A 125 12.10 1.38 2.38
C LEU A 125 10.70 1.89 1.98
N ASP A 126 9.71 1.02 2.04
CA ASP A 126 8.33 1.35 1.70
C ASP A 126 7.58 1.95 2.89
N GLU A 127 7.76 1.37 4.08
CA GLU A 127 7.28 1.90 5.35
C GLU A 127 8.19 1.46 6.50
N ALA A 128 8.37 2.32 7.50
CA ALA A 128 8.98 1.96 8.76
C ALA A 128 8.47 2.84 9.89
N TYR A 129 7.93 2.22 10.94
CA TYR A 129 7.44 2.95 12.10
C TYR A 129 7.51 2.10 13.37
N LEU A 130 7.51 2.79 14.50
CA LEU A 130 7.26 2.22 15.80
C LEU A 130 5.98 2.86 16.40
N SER A 131 5.23 2.10 17.17
CA SER A 131 4.13 2.66 17.94
C SER A 131 4.08 2.07 19.36
N LEU A 132 3.67 2.90 20.31
CA LEU A 132 3.41 2.53 21.69
C LEU A 132 2.02 3.04 22.08
N GLY A 133 1.10 2.11 22.29
CA GLY A 133 -0.29 2.44 22.59
C GLY A 133 -0.91 3.33 21.49
N HIS A 134 -1.18 4.58 21.83
CA HIS A 134 -1.85 5.55 20.93
C HIS A 134 -0.89 6.38 20.06
N VAL A 135 0.40 6.29 20.29
CA VAL A 135 1.41 7.13 19.61
C VAL A 135 2.17 6.32 18.57
N LEU A 136 2.38 6.90 17.39
CA LEU A 136 3.19 6.34 16.31
C LEU A 136 4.27 7.34 15.90
N PHE A 137 5.46 6.83 15.60
CA PHE A 137 6.61 7.57 15.09
C PHE A 137 7.18 6.85 13.89
N GLY A 138 7.34 7.50 12.75
CA GLY A 138 8.03 6.93 11.60
C GLY A 138 7.44 7.29 10.26
N TYR A 139 7.89 6.57 9.23
CA TYR A 139 7.55 6.75 7.84
C TYR A 139 6.41 5.81 7.44
N THR A 140 5.24 6.37 7.19
CA THR A 140 4.03 5.61 6.77
C THR A 140 3.02 6.55 6.10
N GLY A 141 1.87 6.03 5.69
CA GLY A 141 0.80 6.82 5.09
C GLY A 141 0.35 7.98 5.98
N SER A 142 0.20 9.16 5.39
CA SER A 142 -0.27 10.38 6.07
C SER A 142 -1.63 10.19 6.74
N VAL A 143 -1.87 10.91 7.82
CA VAL A 143 -3.20 11.01 8.43
C VAL A 143 -4.21 11.57 7.42
N GLN A 144 -3.77 12.44 6.53
CA GLN A 144 -4.61 13.06 5.47
C GLN A 144 -5.03 12.08 4.36
N ASN A 145 -4.35 10.93 4.19
CA ASN A 145 -4.72 9.98 3.14
C ASN A 145 -6.19 9.61 3.23
N THR A 146 -6.89 9.75 2.11
CA THR A 146 -8.34 9.56 2.02
C THR A 146 -8.63 8.37 1.11
N PRO A 147 -9.59 7.49 1.46
CA PRO A 147 -9.94 6.37 0.60
C PRO A 147 -10.36 6.82 -0.80
N GLY A 148 -9.64 6.37 -1.83
CA GLY A 148 -9.98 6.59 -3.23
C GLY A 148 -11.02 5.62 -3.78
N GLY A 149 -11.14 5.52 -5.11
CA GLY A 149 -12.05 4.60 -5.78
C GLY A 149 -11.66 3.13 -5.62
N PHE A 150 -12.61 2.22 -5.85
CA PHE A 150 -12.35 0.77 -5.94
C PHE A 150 -11.63 0.37 -7.24
N ALA A 151 -11.68 1.23 -8.24
CA ALA A 151 -10.91 1.17 -9.48
C ALA A 151 -10.06 2.45 -9.62
N PRO A 152 -9.01 2.47 -10.48
CA PRO A 152 -8.21 3.66 -10.69
C PRO A 152 -9.03 4.83 -11.24
N GLY A 153 -8.55 6.07 -11.08
CA GLY A 153 -9.18 7.28 -11.64
C GLY A 153 -9.69 8.29 -10.62
N ALA A 154 -9.69 7.98 -9.30
CA ALA A 154 -9.95 8.99 -8.27
C ALA A 154 -8.64 9.71 -7.91
N TYR A 155 -8.69 11.03 -7.81
CA TYR A 155 -7.61 11.86 -7.26
C TYR A 155 -8.00 12.28 -5.85
N VAL A 156 -7.28 11.78 -4.86
CA VAL A 156 -7.46 12.05 -3.43
C VAL A 156 -6.09 12.15 -2.75
N PRO A 157 -5.99 12.74 -1.56
CA PRO A 157 -4.74 12.74 -0.82
C PRO A 157 -4.24 11.33 -0.55
N ASP A 158 -3.02 11.00 -1.01
CA ASP A 158 -2.35 9.72 -0.77
C ASP A 158 -0.82 9.90 -0.81
N VAL A 159 -0.24 10.12 0.35
CA VAL A 159 1.21 10.31 0.50
C VAL A 159 1.74 9.57 1.71
N LYS A 160 2.99 9.09 1.64
CA LYS A 160 3.74 8.57 2.78
C LYS A 160 4.76 9.61 3.23
N THR A 161 4.89 9.80 4.53
CA THR A 161 5.84 10.76 5.11
C THR A 161 6.28 10.35 6.51
N ASN A 162 7.40 10.92 6.99
CA ASN A 162 7.78 10.82 8.39
C ASN A 162 6.81 11.64 9.25
N GLN A 163 6.36 11.05 10.34
CA GLN A 163 5.33 11.66 11.18
C GLN A 163 5.39 11.24 12.63
N VAL A 164 4.82 12.08 13.48
CA VAL A 164 4.34 11.72 14.81
C VAL A 164 2.83 11.76 14.77
N ARG A 165 2.18 10.66 15.15
CA ARG A 165 0.71 10.51 15.09
C ARG A 165 0.17 10.08 16.44
N LEU A 166 -0.91 10.75 16.87
CA LEU A 166 -1.78 10.30 17.94
C LEU A 166 -3.05 9.70 17.36
N SER A 167 -3.50 8.58 17.88
CA SER A 167 -4.71 7.90 17.39
C SER A 167 -5.52 7.34 18.56
N TRP A 168 -6.81 7.63 18.57
CA TRP A 168 -7.79 7.06 19.47
C TRP A 168 -8.93 6.46 18.67
N ALA A 169 -9.40 5.30 19.09
CA ALA A 169 -10.56 4.67 18.49
C ALA A 169 -11.43 4.03 19.57
N ALA A 170 -12.73 4.29 19.50
CA ALA A 170 -13.72 3.70 20.40
C ALA A 170 -15.09 3.62 19.71
N ALA A 171 -15.81 2.52 19.89
CA ALA A 171 -17.19 2.33 19.43
C ALA A 171 -17.40 2.66 17.93
N GLY A 172 -16.43 2.34 17.08
CA GLY A 172 -16.49 2.61 15.62
C GLY A 172 -16.11 4.04 15.22
N PHE A 173 -15.72 4.90 16.17
CA PHE A 173 -15.17 6.23 15.91
C PHE A 173 -13.66 6.24 16.10
N GLY A 174 -12.94 6.96 15.25
CA GLY A 174 -11.51 7.20 15.39
C GLY A 174 -11.19 8.68 15.24
N LEU A 175 -10.24 9.15 16.07
CA LEU A 175 -9.64 10.48 15.97
C LEU A 175 -8.14 10.32 15.77
N HIS A 176 -7.59 11.01 14.79
CA HIS A 176 -6.18 10.95 14.43
C HIS A 176 -5.64 12.38 14.29
N LEU A 177 -4.51 12.65 14.91
CA LEU A 177 -3.78 13.91 14.79
C LEU A 177 -2.34 13.61 14.43
N GLY A 178 -1.77 14.31 13.46
CA GLY A 178 -0.41 14.12 12.98
C GLY A 178 0.36 15.42 12.82
N ILE A 179 1.66 15.33 13.13
CA ILE A 179 2.66 16.30 12.74
C ILE A 179 3.56 15.60 11.74
N GLU A 180 3.64 16.11 10.50
CA GLU A 180 4.21 15.43 9.36
C GLU A 180 5.35 16.22 8.72
N ASP A 181 6.38 15.52 8.21
CA ASP A 181 7.47 16.11 7.45
C ASP A 181 6.93 16.56 6.07
N PRO A 182 7.02 17.85 5.73
CA PRO A 182 6.47 18.39 4.49
C PRO A 182 7.23 17.96 3.23
N ARG A 183 8.49 17.53 3.34
CA ARG A 183 9.39 17.31 2.19
C ARG A 183 8.89 16.29 1.18
N LYS A 184 8.22 15.23 1.62
CA LYS A 184 7.63 14.23 0.71
C LYS A 184 6.38 14.74 0.00
N ARG A 185 5.66 15.65 0.64
CA ARG A 185 4.44 16.24 0.09
C ARG A 185 4.75 17.31 -0.96
N TRP A 186 5.77 18.13 -0.73
CA TRP A 186 6.06 19.30 -1.54
C TRP A 186 7.30 19.17 -2.41
N GLY A 187 8.18 18.21 -2.12
CA GLY A 187 9.50 18.11 -2.75
C GLY A 187 9.46 17.94 -4.28
N THR A 188 8.54 17.18 -4.81
CA THR A 188 8.42 16.93 -6.26
C THR A 188 7.89 18.18 -6.99
N GLU A 189 6.93 18.88 -6.39
CA GLU A 189 6.32 20.06 -7.02
C GLU A 189 7.27 21.26 -7.07
N LEU A 190 8.05 21.46 -6.01
CA LEU A 190 9.02 22.52 -5.94
C LEU A 190 10.25 22.25 -6.82
N ALA A 191 10.66 21.00 -6.96
CA ALA A 191 11.72 20.60 -7.87
C ALA A 191 11.34 20.89 -9.34
N LEU A 192 10.10 20.64 -9.74
CA LEU A 192 9.59 20.94 -11.08
C LEU A 192 9.57 22.46 -11.37
N ALA A 193 9.43 23.30 -10.33
CA ALA A 193 9.45 24.75 -10.46
C ALA A 193 10.85 25.36 -10.38
N GLY A 194 11.91 24.57 -10.12
CA GLY A 194 13.29 25.06 -9.98
C GLY A 194 13.51 25.96 -8.76
N VAL A 195 12.60 25.93 -7.78
CA VAL A 195 12.65 26.78 -6.58
C VAL A 195 13.17 25.99 -5.39
N PRO A 196 14.20 26.47 -4.67
CA PRO A 196 14.62 25.84 -3.42
C PRO A 196 13.48 25.88 -2.40
N ALA A 197 13.05 24.70 -1.93
CA ALA A 197 12.05 24.61 -0.89
C ALA A 197 12.65 24.98 0.47
N THR A 198 12.07 25.96 1.14
CA THR A 198 12.32 26.24 2.55
C THR A 198 11.05 25.95 3.32
N TYR A 199 11.12 24.99 4.24
CA TYR A 199 10.00 24.61 5.11
C TYR A 199 10.28 25.20 6.49
N SER A 200 9.42 26.08 6.96
CA SER A 200 9.59 26.72 8.27
C SER A 200 8.91 25.93 9.38
N MET A 201 7.91 25.11 9.02
CA MET A 201 7.09 24.36 9.97
C MET A 201 6.73 22.97 9.39
N PRO A 202 6.49 21.95 10.25
CA PRO A 202 5.88 20.69 9.83
C PRO A 202 4.41 20.91 9.40
N ASP A 203 3.91 19.99 8.57
CA ASP A 203 2.49 19.92 8.25
C ASP A 203 1.70 19.45 9.48
N ILE A 204 0.53 20.06 9.72
CA ILE A 204 -0.40 19.65 10.77
C ILE A 204 -1.61 19.02 10.09
N VAL A 205 -1.95 17.81 10.49
CA VAL A 205 -3.02 17.02 9.87
C VAL A 205 -3.93 16.38 10.92
N GLY A 206 -5.19 16.24 10.58
CA GLY A 206 -6.17 15.58 11.42
C GLY A 206 -7.14 14.74 10.61
N ALA A 207 -7.70 13.70 11.22
CA ALA A 207 -8.73 12.89 10.63
C ALA A 207 -9.72 12.38 11.66
N ILE A 208 -10.98 12.27 11.23
CA ILE A 208 -12.04 11.56 11.93
C ILE A 208 -12.44 10.40 11.06
N THR A 209 -12.52 9.20 11.63
CA THR A 209 -13.02 8.00 10.99
C THR A 209 -14.26 7.50 11.69
N VAL A 210 -15.20 6.96 10.94
CA VAL A 210 -16.40 6.29 11.45
C VAL A 210 -16.59 4.99 10.70
N ALA A 211 -16.87 3.90 11.42
CA ALA A 211 -17.22 2.61 10.83
C ALA A 211 -18.42 2.03 11.59
N GLN A 212 -19.58 1.93 10.93
CA GLN A 212 -20.84 1.57 11.52
C GLN A 212 -21.61 0.62 10.57
N GLY A 213 -21.66 -0.66 10.92
CA GLY A 213 -22.44 -1.65 10.17
C GLY A 213 -22.09 -1.70 8.68
N HIS A 214 -22.93 -1.14 7.84
CA HIS A 214 -22.81 -1.20 6.37
C HIS A 214 -22.15 0.03 5.75
N TRP A 215 -21.64 0.96 6.54
CA TRP A 215 -20.99 2.16 6.02
C TRP A 215 -19.76 2.55 6.83
N ASP A 216 -18.80 3.16 6.17
CA ASP A 216 -17.63 3.80 6.75
C ASP A 216 -17.42 5.18 6.13
N ALA A 217 -16.88 6.09 6.91
CA ALA A 217 -16.53 7.42 6.46
C ALA A 217 -15.18 7.86 7.06
N LYS A 218 -14.47 8.67 6.30
CA LYS A 218 -13.28 9.38 6.76
C LYS A 218 -13.36 10.83 6.31
N ILE A 219 -13.10 11.75 7.24
CA ILE A 219 -12.93 13.17 6.97
C ILE A 219 -11.54 13.55 7.44
N THR A 220 -10.79 14.28 6.61
CA THR A 220 -9.42 14.70 6.90
C THR A 220 -9.26 16.19 6.66
N ALA A 221 -8.38 16.83 7.40
CA ALA A 221 -7.95 18.19 7.16
C ALA A 221 -6.44 18.28 7.37
N GLY A 222 -5.79 19.12 6.59
CA GLY A 222 -4.35 19.38 6.69
C GLY A 222 -4.01 20.82 6.37
N TRP A 223 -2.94 21.29 6.99
CA TRP A 223 -2.33 22.59 6.74
C TRP A 223 -0.82 22.44 6.69
N GLY A 224 -0.18 23.17 5.75
CA GLY A 224 1.26 23.24 5.58
C GLY A 224 1.71 24.63 5.20
N ASP A 225 2.97 24.94 5.50
CA ASP A 225 3.57 26.23 5.19
C ASP A 225 4.47 26.14 3.94
N LEU A 226 4.08 26.83 2.88
CA LEU A 226 4.82 26.99 1.62
C LEU A 226 5.26 28.42 1.38
N THR A 227 5.61 29.17 2.42
CA THR A 227 5.89 30.62 2.36
C THR A 227 6.95 30.99 1.32
N ASN A 228 7.85 30.08 0.98
CA ASN A 228 8.90 30.27 -0.02
C ASN A 228 8.69 29.38 -1.28
N GLY A 229 7.48 28.89 -1.49
CA GLY A 229 7.13 28.14 -2.69
C GLY A 229 6.91 29.02 -3.93
N PRO A 230 6.68 28.42 -5.12
CA PRO A 230 6.29 29.17 -6.31
C PRO A 230 5.08 30.04 -6.00
N ALA A 231 5.13 31.30 -6.41
CA ALA A 231 4.10 32.30 -6.20
C ALA A 231 3.93 32.86 -4.75
N GLY A 232 4.85 32.54 -3.81
CA GLY A 232 4.74 33.05 -2.43
C GLY A 232 3.45 32.57 -1.74
N ALA A 233 3.10 31.30 -1.92
CA ALA A 233 1.77 30.76 -1.62
C ALA A 233 1.37 30.83 -0.14
N GLY A 234 2.30 31.13 0.77
CA GLY A 234 1.98 31.17 2.22
C GLY A 234 1.49 29.82 2.74
N GLY A 235 0.56 29.85 3.68
CA GLY A 235 -0.08 28.63 4.19
C GLY A 235 -1.01 28.00 3.15
N VAL A 236 -0.86 26.70 2.93
CA VAL A 236 -1.74 25.89 2.10
C VAL A 236 -2.52 24.90 2.95
N TYR A 237 -3.72 24.57 2.53
CA TYR A 237 -4.58 23.64 3.26
C TYR A 237 -5.36 22.71 2.31
N GLY A 238 -5.91 21.66 2.88
CA GLY A 238 -6.88 20.83 2.20
C GLY A 238 -7.76 20.07 3.18
N ILE A 239 -9.00 19.88 2.77
CA ILE A 239 -9.99 19.07 3.46
C ILE A 239 -10.43 17.99 2.48
N ALA A 240 -10.49 16.75 2.91
CA ALA A 240 -10.96 15.64 2.10
C ALA A 240 -11.93 14.76 2.87
N ALA A 241 -12.84 14.12 2.16
CA ALA A 241 -13.77 13.18 2.74
C ALA A 241 -14.08 12.04 1.78
N ALA A 242 -14.34 10.86 2.34
CA ALA A 242 -14.90 9.73 1.61
C ALA A 242 -15.92 9.00 2.49
N LEU A 243 -17.00 8.57 1.87
CA LEU A 243 -18.06 7.74 2.45
C LEU A 243 -18.20 6.48 1.61
N THR A 244 -18.11 5.33 2.24
CA THR A 244 -18.43 4.02 1.64
C THR A 244 -19.72 3.52 2.25
N ALA A 245 -20.64 3.05 1.44
CA ALA A 245 -21.85 2.40 1.89
C ALA A 245 -22.20 1.23 0.96
N GLY A 246 -22.87 0.23 1.50
CA GLY A 246 -23.34 -0.88 0.71
C GLY A 246 -23.50 -2.17 1.49
N MET A 247 -24.13 -3.12 0.83
CA MET A 247 -24.32 -4.50 1.27
C MET A 247 -23.92 -5.42 0.14
N ASP A 248 -23.40 -6.59 0.49
CA ASP A 248 -23.08 -7.58 -0.53
C ASP A 248 -24.28 -7.88 -1.44
N PRO A 249 -24.08 -7.95 -2.75
CA PRO A 249 -22.79 -7.94 -3.47
C PRO A 249 -22.31 -6.54 -3.93
N PHE A 250 -22.93 -5.43 -3.50
CA PHE A 250 -22.62 -4.08 -4.01
C PHE A 250 -22.13 -3.15 -2.91
N LYS A 251 -21.07 -2.37 -3.21
CA LYS A 251 -20.64 -1.23 -2.40
C LYS A 251 -20.41 -0.02 -3.30
N VAL A 252 -20.74 1.16 -2.79
CA VAL A 252 -20.51 2.44 -3.44
C VAL A 252 -19.66 3.30 -2.52
N ARG A 253 -18.71 4.03 -3.09
CA ARG A 253 -17.93 5.04 -2.42
C ARG A 253 -18.06 6.37 -3.16
N VAL A 254 -18.31 7.42 -2.41
CA VAL A 254 -18.24 8.79 -2.89
C VAL A 254 -17.24 9.55 -2.07
N GLY A 255 -16.56 10.51 -2.68
CA GLY A 255 -15.61 11.32 -1.95
C GLY A 255 -15.10 12.48 -2.77
N GLY A 256 -14.26 13.27 -2.14
CA GLY A 256 -13.65 14.42 -2.77
C GLY A 256 -12.77 15.19 -1.80
N ALA A 257 -12.14 16.23 -2.32
CA ALA A 257 -11.30 17.14 -1.55
C ALA A 257 -11.40 18.56 -2.09
N PHE A 258 -11.06 19.52 -1.25
CA PHE A 258 -10.98 20.94 -1.57
C PHE A 258 -9.82 21.57 -0.80
N GLY A 259 -9.14 22.53 -1.41
CA GLY A 259 -8.06 23.27 -0.75
C GLY A 259 -7.18 24.05 -1.71
N THR A 260 -6.03 24.49 -1.21
CA THR A 260 -5.02 25.25 -1.95
C THR A 260 -3.69 24.51 -2.10
N GLY A 261 -3.56 23.31 -1.51
CA GLY A 261 -2.39 22.43 -1.64
C GLY A 261 -2.69 21.25 -2.55
N THR A 262 -1.97 21.08 -3.65
CA THR A 262 -2.24 20.03 -4.64
C THR A 262 -2.27 18.63 -4.00
N THR A 263 -1.28 18.29 -3.19
CA THR A 263 -1.20 17.01 -2.49
C THR A 263 -2.18 16.86 -1.32
N PHE A 264 -2.72 17.95 -0.80
CA PHE A 264 -3.81 17.93 0.16
C PHE A 264 -5.18 17.75 -0.49
N VAL A 265 -5.29 18.00 -1.80
CA VAL A 265 -6.54 17.83 -2.56
C VAL A 265 -6.53 16.55 -3.35
N GLY A 266 -5.42 16.22 -4.01
CA GLY A 266 -5.36 14.97 -4.77
C GLY A 266 -3.96 14.60 -5.23
N ASP A 267 -3.51 13.42 -4.85
CA ASP A 267 -2.26 12.87 -5.35
C ASP A 267 -2.32 12.69 -6.87
N GLY A 268 -1.25 13.06 -7.57
CA GLY A 268 -1.15 13.00 -9.02
C GLY A 268 -1.92 14.08 -9.79
N LEU A 269 -2.51 15.10 -9.14
CA LEU A 269 -3.05 16.28 -9.81
C LEU A 269 -1.96 17.25 -10.25
N ALA A 270 -0.84 17.33 -9.52
CA ALA A 270 0.28 18.18 -9.85
C ALA A 270 0.74 17.98 -11.31
N GLY A 271 0.87 19.08 -12.06
CA GLY A 271 1.27 19.04 -13.46
C GLY A 271 0.23 18.48 -14.44
N LYS A 272 -0.93 18.02 -14.00
CA LYS A 272 -2.01 17.64 -14.91
C LYS A 272 -2.62 18.86 -15.58
N GLY A 273 -2.74 18.80 -16.91
CA GLY A 273 -3.23 19.94 -17.68
C GLY A 273 -2.37 21.22 -17.62
N GLY A 274 -1.17 21.14 -17.00
CA GLY A 274 -0.20 22.23 -16.93
C GLY A 274 -0.47 23.30 -15.89
N ALA A 275 -1.47 23.16 -15.01
CA ALA A 275 -1.89 24.29 -14.19
C ALA A 275 -2.43 24.01 -12.77
N PHE A 276 -2.44 22.76 -12.29
CA PHE A 276 -2.70 22.52 -10.87
C PHE A 276 -1.46 22.94 -10.06
N VAL A 277 -1.54 24.09 -9.41
CA VAL A 277 -0.42 24.73 -8.71
C VAL A 277 -0.80 25.03 -7.27
N ASN A 278 0.14 24.86 -6.33
CA ASN A 278 -0.06 25.26 -4.94
C ASN A 278 -0.38 26.77 -4.81
N GLY A 279 -1.30 27.07 -3.91
CA GLY A 279 -1.85 28.42 -3.72
C GLY A 279 -3.14 28.66 -4.49
N ASN A 280 -3.40 27.90 -5.56
CA ASN A 280 -4.66 27.96 -6.28
C ASN A 280 -5.77 27.24 -5.52
N SER A 281 -7.00 27.73 -5.68
CA SER A 281 -8.20 27.08 -5.15
C SER A 281 -8.61 25.92 -6.06
N MET A 282 -8.53 24.69 -5.55
CA MET A 282 -8.80 23.49 -6.33
C MET A 282 -9.69 22.51 -5.58
N TRP A 283 -10.34 21.63 -6.32
CA TRP A 283 -11.17 20.57 -5.76
C TRP A 283 -11.22 19.35 -6.67
N THR A 284 -11.58 18.23 -6.07
CA THR A 284 -11.85 16.97 -6.77
C THR A 284 -13.08 16.31 -6.16
N ALA A 285 -13.82 15.58 -6.96
CA ALA A 285 -14.91 14.73 -6.50
C ALA A 285 -14.92 13.43 -7.30
N PHE A 286 -15.32 12.33 -6.68
CA PHE A 286 -15.41 11.05 -7.34
C PHE A 286 -16.58 10.22 -6.83
N ILE A 287 -17.02 9.30 -7.68
CA ILE A 287 -17.91 8.20 -7.35
C ILE A 287 -17.28 6.89 -7.83
N SER A 288 -17.42 5.84 -7.04
CA SER A 288 -16.88 4.52 -7.35
C SER A 288 -17.83 3.44 -6.86
N GLY A 289 -18.00 2.40 -7.66
CA GLY A 289 -18.77 1.22 -7.31
C GLY A 289 -17.95 -0.04 -7.45
N ILE A 290 -18.24 -1.05 -6.63
CA ILE A 290 -17.71 -2.41 -6.74
C ILE A 290 -18.87 -3.40 -6.63
N TRP A 291 -18.85 -4.38 -7.51
CA TRP A 291 -19.76 -5.51 -7.54
C TRP A 291 -18.99 -6.81 -7.39
N GLN A 292 -19.37 -7.60 -6.37
CA GLN A 292 -18.88 -8.95 -6.19
C GLN A 292 -19.71 -9.90 -7.07
N ALA A 293 -19.26 -10.07 -8.31
CA ALA A 293 -19.99 -10.83 -9.34
C ALA A 293 -20.05 -12.33 -9.03
N ALA A 294 -19.03 -12.86 -8.33
CA ALA A 294 -18.94 -14.22 -7.82
C ALA A 294 -18.07 -14.24 -6.56
N PRO A 295 -18.06 -15.31 -5.77
CA PRO A 295 -17.19 -15.40 -4.57
C PRO A 295 -15.70 -15.14 -4.84
N THR A 296 -15.26 -15.42 -6.06
CA THR A 296 -13.85 -15.24 -6.48
C THR A 296 -13.67 -14.09 -7.48
N MET A 297 -14.71 -13.30 -7.81
CA MET A 297 -14.63 -12.35 -8.90
C MET A 297 -15.31 -11.04 -8.55
N SER A 298 -14.64 -9.92 -8.71
CA SER A 298 -15.20 -8.58 -8.52
C SER A 298 -14.92 -7.67 -9.71
N VAL A 299 -15.84 -6.74 -9.95
CA VAL A 299 -15.74 -5.69 -10.96
C VAL A 299 -15.95 -4.35 -10.28
N ALA A 300 -15.09 -3.38 -10.56
CA ALA A 300 -15.19 -2.04 -10.02
C ALA A 300 -15.08 -0.98 -11.12
N GLY A 301 -15.73 0.16 -10.88
CA GLY A 301 -15.63 1.34 -11.72
C GLY A 301 -15.47 2.59 -10.88
N THR A 302 -14.76 3.58 -11.40
CA THR A 302 -14.54 4.89 -10.77
C THR A 302 -14.68 5.99 -11.81
N PHE A 303 -15.31 7.09 -11.43
CA PHE A 303 -15.32 8.33 -12.21
C PHE A 303 -15.00 9.50 -11.30
N SER A 304 -14.16 10.42 -11.76
CA SER A 304 -13.81 11.64 -11.04
C SER A 304 -13.80 12.87 -11.93
N TYR A 305 -14.02 14.00 -11.29
CA TYR A 305 -13.85 15.34 -11.84
C TYR A 305 -12.96 16.16 -10.92
N SER A 306 -12.03 16.92 -11.49
CA SER A 306 -11.14 17.82 -10.76
C SER A 306 -11.08 19.17 -11.43
N ALA A 307 -10.95 20.25 -10.65
CA ALA A 307 -10.84 21.60 -11.17
C ALA A 307 -9.88 22.44 -10.31
N ASP A 308 -9.09 23.28 -10.99
CA ASP A 308 -8.40 24.43 -10.43
C ASP A 308 -9.19 25.68 -10.81
N SER A 309 -9.93 26.22 -9.84
CA SER A 309 -10.83 27.35 -10.07
C SER A 309 -10.07 28.66 -10.32
N THR A 310 -8.83 28.79 -9.86
CA THR A 310 -8.00 29.96 -10.05
C THR A 310 -7.41 29.99 -11.46
N ALA A 311 -6.92 28.85 -11.95
CA ALA A 311 -6.33 28.73 -13.28
C ALA A 311 -7.37 28.46 -14.38
N GLY A 312 -8.63 28.14 -14.03
CA GLY A 312 -9.67 27.75 -15.00
C GLY A 312 -9.43 26.40 -15.65
N VAL A 313 -8.62 25.54 -15.01
CA VAL A 313 -8.31 24.19 -15.50
C VAL A 313 -9.23 23.19 -14.87
N ASN A 314 -9.73 22.26 -15.67
CA ASN A 314 -10.54 21.16 -15.18
C ASN A 314 -10.29 19.88 -15.98
N GLY A 315 -10.76 18.77 -15.49
CA GLY A 315 -10.67 17.50 -16.21
C GLY A 315 -11.44 16.37 -15.54
N THR A 316 -11.56 15.32 -16.29
CA THR A 316 -12.22 14.09 -15.88
C THR A 316 -11.24 12.93 -15.92
N ALA A 317 -11.43 11.96 -15.05
CA ALA A 317 -10.81 10.66 -15.15
C ALA A 317 -11.83 9.57 -14.83
N GLY A 318 -11.64 8.42 -15.44
CA GLY A 318 -12.46 7.25 -15.17
C GLY A 318 -11.65 5.98 -15.33
N GLY A 319 -11.98 4.96 -14.56
CA GLY A 319 -11.29 3.68 -14.64
C GLY A 319 -12.18 2.51 -14.28
N ALA A 320 -11.73 1.33 -14.65
CA ALA A 320 -12.36 0.07 -14.33
C ALA A 320 -11.32 -0.94 -13.86
N LYS A 321 -11.73 -1.88 -13.03
CA LYS A 321 -10.91 -2.98 -12.52
C LYS A 321 -11.72 -4.25 -12.43
N LEU A 322 -11.18 -5.34 -12.98
CA LEU A 322 -11.65 -6.70 -12.80
C LEU A 322 -10.61 -7.44 -11.95
N VAL A 323 -11.07 -8.15 -10.93
CA VAL A 323 -10.21 -8.97 -10.08
C VAL A 323 -10.76 -10.38 -10.01
N TRP A 324 -9.88 -11.37 -10.13
CA TRP A 324 -10.16 -12.78 -9.94
C TRP A 324 -9.21 -13.39 -8.91
N THR A 325 -9.78 -13.95 -7.85
CA THR A 325 -9.07 -14.56 -6.70
C THR A 325 -9.41 -16.05 -6.59
N PRO A 326 -8.89 -16.92 -7.47
CA PRO A 326 -9.28 -18.34 -7.51
C PRO A 326 -8.91 -19.11 -6.24
N VAL A 327 -7.83 -18.70 -5.58
CA VAL A 327 -7.34 -19.28 -4.33
C VAL A 327 -6.82 -18.18 -3.40
N SER A 328 -6.83 -18.46 -2.10
CA SER A 328 -6.31 -17.51 -1.10
C SER A 328 -4.86 -17.10 -1.41
N GLY A 329 -4.60 -15.81 -1.35
CA GLY A 329 -3.30 -15.20 -1.59
C GLY A 329 -2.87 -15.15 -3.05
N PHE A 330 -3.69 -15.51 -4.03
CA PHE A 330 -3.44 -15.30 -5.45
C PHE A 330 -4.54 -14.41 -6.06
N GLU A 331 -4.12 -13.42 -6.79
CA GLU A 331 -4.99 -12.47 -7.50
C GLU A 331 -4.51 -12.33 -8.95
N ALA A 332 -5.43 -12.42 -9.89
CA ALA A 332 -5.22 -11.97 -11.28
C ALA A 332 -6.15 -10.79 -11.54
N TYR A 333 -5.69 -9.78 -12.25
CA TYR A 333 -6.49 -8.59 -12.47
C TYR A 333 -6.21 -7.93 -13.82
N ALA A 334 -7.23 -7.23 -14.29
CA ALA A 334 -7.15 -6.28 -15.39
C ALA A 334 -7.68 -4.94 -14.90
N GLU A 335 -6.94 -3.87 -15.12
CA GLU A 335 -7.39 -2.52 -14.78
C GLU A 335 -6.97 -1.52 -15.85
N GLY A 336 -7.74 -0.45 -15.97
CA GLY A 336 -7.43 0.65 -16.85
C GLY A 336 -8.07 1.93 -16.37
N LYS A 337 -7.44 3.05 -16.75
CA LYS A 337 -7.97 4.40 -16.55
C LYS A 337 -7.72 5.25 -17.78
N ALA A 338 -8.62 6.20 -18.00
CA ALA A 338 -8.45 7.26 -18.98
C ALA A 338 -8.73 8.61 -18.33
N TRP A 339 -8.05 9.63 -18.78
CA TRP A 339 -8.25 11.00 -18.28
C TRP A 339 -8.00 12.04 -19.37
N LYS A 340 -8.64 13.19 -19.20
CA LYS A 340 -8.41 14.38 -20.01
C LYS A 340 -8.56 15.63 -19.15
N PHE A 341 -7.58 16.52 -19.23
CA PHE A 341 -7.62 17.84 -18.59
C PHE A 341 -7.58 18.95 -19.64
N THR A 342 -8.06 20.12 -19.28
CA THR A 342 -7.98 21.33 -20.10
C THR A 342 -6.56 21.53 -20.61
N GLY A 343 -6.41 21.88 -21.89
CA GLY A 343 -5.10 22.06 -22.56
C GLY A 343 -4.51 20.78 -23.16
N GLN A 344 -5.01 19.60 -22.82
CA GLN A 344 -4.60 18.35 -23.45
C GLN A 344 -5.37 18.11 -24.75
N THR A 345 -4.65 17.85 -25.85
CA THR A 345 -5.27 17.58 -27.16
C THR A 345 -5.98 16.24 -27.17
N ASN A 346 -5.35 15.21 -26.62
CA ASN A 346 -5.82 13.84 -26.64
C ASN A 346 -6.23 13.36 -25.23
N HIS A 347 -7.05 12.31 -25.19
CA HIS A 347 -7.22 11.53 -23.97
C HIS A 347 -5.96 10.73 -23.68
N ASN A 348 -5.52 10.78 -22.43
CA ASN A 348 -4.50 9.89 -21.93
C ASN A 348 -5.15 8.64 -21.35
N TRP A 349 -4.49 7.52 -21.45
CA TRP A 349 -4.99 6.27 -20.87
C TRP A 349 -3.81 5.39 -20.42
N GLU A 350 -4.08 4.57 -19.45
CA GLU A 350 -3.21 3.49 -18.96
C GLU A 350 -4.04 2.23 -18.80
N ALA A 351 -3.45 1.08 -19.07
CA ALA A 351 -4.04 -0.22 -18.80
C ALA A 351 -2.98 -1.17 -18.21
N LYS A 352 -3.43 -2.10 -17.39
CA LYS A 352 -2.57 -3.05 -16.72
C LYS A 352 -3.25 -4.42 -16.61
N LEU A 353 -2.51 -5.46 -16.97
CA LEU A 353 -2.84 -6.86 -16.69
C LEU A 353 -1.82 -7.38 -15.70
N GLY A 354 -2.25 -7.97 -14.61
CA GLY A 354 -1.31 -8.40 -13.59
C GLY A 354 -1.74 -9.65 -12.84
N VAL A 355 -0.74 -10.28 -12.22
CA VAL A 355 -0.92 -11.37 -11.25
C VAL A 355 -0.13 -11.04 -10.01
N LYS A 356 -0.68 -11.42 -8.85
CA LYS A 356 -0.08 -11.16 -7.55
C LYS A 356 -0.22 -12.37 -6.63
N ARG A 357 0.86 -12.74 -5.96
CA ARG A 357 0.88 -13.70 -4.86
C ARG A 357 1.22 -12.96 -3.57
N SER A 358 0.37 -13.10 -2.56
CA SER A 358 0.61 -12.54 -1.20
C SER A 358 0.60 -13.67 -0.15
N TRP A 359 1.36 -13.51 0.95
CA TRP A 359 1.44 -14.46 2.08
C TRP A 359 1.55 -13.73 3.43
#